data_678f58e9fd375ff05d8f26a32435f2bb
#
_entry.id   678f58e9fd375ff05d8f26a32435f2bb
#
_cell.length_a   1.000
_cell.length_b   1.000
_cell.length_c   1.000
_cell.angle_alpha   90.00
_cell.angle_beta   90.00
_cell.angle_gamma   90.00
#
_symmetry.space_group_name_H-M   'P 1'
#
loop_
_entity.id
_entity.type
_entity.pdbx_description
1 polymer ?
#
loop_
_entity_poly.entity_id
_entity_poly.type
_entity_poly.pdbx_seq_one_letter_code
_entity_poly.pdbx_strand_id
1 'polypeptide(L)'
;MYKRQKLDSIKNLWDRNFIVMSIFFLLTGATGSITALADVLYPSASFYEGFLDDFDKTSELLTRLRIFHPIVSTILSIGLYIESKQLHQRFNINTNFLKFLIFAAIFLGVTNVLSNIVLFLSIFHLAMADLLWITYIYVSLDKVKNNLPTN
;
A
#
# COMPACT_ATOMS: atom_id res chain seq x y z
N MET A 1 -32.42 -19.29 -2.30
CA MET A 1 -31.18 -19.66 -3.00
C MET A 1 -30.22 -18.46 -3.21
N TYR A 2 -30.65 -17.38 -3.81
CA TYR A 2 -29.86 -16.15 -4.11
C TYR A 2 -29.18 -15.51 -2.87
N LYS A 3 -29.85 -15.43 -1.72
CA LYS A 3 -29.30 -14.83 -0.48
C LYS A 3 -28.15 -15.63 0.11
N ARG A 4 -28.17 -16.96 -0.01
CA ARG A 4 -27.11 -17.86 0.47
C ARG A 4 -25.86 -17.75 -0.40
N GLN A 5 -26.00 -17.74 -1.72
CA GLN A 5 -24.91 -17.54 -2.66
C GLN A 5 -24.19 -16.19 -2.44
N LYS A 6 -24.94 -15.11 -2.14
CA LYS A 6 -24.36 -13.80 -1.85
C LYS A 6 -23.56 -13.78 -0.54
N LEU A 7 -24.01 -14.51 0.47
CA LEU A 7 -23.29 -14.63 1.76
C LEU A 7 -22.00 -15.46 1.63
N ASP A 8 -22.03 -16.54 0.86
CA ASP A 8 -20.86 -17.38 0.62
C ASP A 8 -19.83 -16.65 -0.25
N SER A 9 -20.28 -15.82 -1.19
CA SER A 9 -19.43 -14.94 -1.99
C SER A 9 -18.69 -13.92 -1.12
N ILE A 10 -19.37 -13.28 -0.16
CA ILE A 10 -18.75 -12.34 0.76
C ILE A 10 -17.73 -13.03 1.68
N LYS A 11 -18.02 -14.24 2.16
CA LYS A 11 -17.07 -15.01 2.97
C LYS A 11 -15.79 -15.37 2.20
N ASN A 12 -15.91 -15.64 0.89
CA ASN A 12 -14.77 -15.93 0.04
C ASN A 12 -13.89 -14.71 -0.27
N LEU A 13 -14.42 -13.49 -0.15
CA LEU A 13 -13.63 -12.26 -0.26
C LEU A 13 -12.70 -12.11 0.95
N TRP A 14 -13.17 -12.47 2.15
CA TRP A 14 -12.42 -12.38 3.40
C TRP A 14 -11.45 -13.57 3.58
N ASP A 15 -10.74 -13.91 2.50
CA ASP A 15 -9.67 -14.87 2.66
C ASP A 15 -8.47 -14.26 3.43
N ARG A 16 -7.61 -15.14 3.91
CA ARG A 16 -6.46 -14.73 4.73
C ARG A 16 -5.59 -13.68 4.03
N ASN A 17 -5.35 -13.83 2.73
CA ASN A 17 -4.48 -12.92 2.00
C ASN A 17 -5.10 -11.52 1.89
N PHE A 18 -6.39 -11.42 1.59
CA PHE A 18 -7.11 -10.14 1.55
C PHE A 18 -7.06 -9.42 2.90
N ILE A 19 -7.30 -10.15 4.00
CA ILE A 19 -7.24 -9.58 5.36
C ILE A 19 -5.83 -9.07 5.66
N VAL A 20 -4.80 -9.88 5.41
CA VAL A 20 -3.41 -9.52 5.67
C VAL A 20 -3.00 -8.29 4.86
N MET A 21 -3.29 -8.25 3.55
CA MET A 21 -2.96 -7.10 2.71
C MET A 21 -3.73 -5.84 3.16
N SER A 22 -5.00 -5.97 3.54
CA SER A 22 -5.79 -4.84 4.07
C SER A 22 -5.19 -4.27 5.35
N ILE A 23 -4.72 -5.12 6.26
CA ILE A 23 -4.00 -4.69 7.48
C ILE A 23 -2.72 -3.93 7.09
N PHE A 24 -1.95 -4.43 6.13
CA PHE A 24 -0.74 -3.73 5.67
C PHE A 24 -1.05 -2.40 4.98
N PHE A 25 -2.16 -2.27 4.23
CA PHE A 25 -2.62 -0.98 3.70
C PHE A 25 -2.92 0.02 4.83
N LEU A 26 -3.65 -0.40 5.86
CA LEU A 26 -3.96 0.46 7.02
C LEU A 26 -2.69 0.88 7.76
N LEU A 27 -1.75 -0.06 7.98
CA LEU A 27 -0.47 0.24 8.63
C LEU A 27 0.38 1.20 7.77
N THR A 28 0.40 1.01 6.44
CA THR A 28 1.10 1.92 5.52
C THR A 28 0.49 3.33 5.57
N GLY A 29 -0.83 3.45 5.59
CA GLY A 29 -1.52 4.73 5.73
C GLY A 29 -1.22 5.40 7.07
N ALA A 30 -1.28 4.65 8.17
CA ALA A 30 -0.99 5.16 9.52
C ALA A 30 0.48 5.64 9.64
N THR A 31 1.44 4.82 9.19
CA THR A 31 2.86 5.20 9.24
C THR A 31 3.16 6.35 8.27
N GLY A 32 2.52 6.43 7.11
CA GLY A 32 2.63 7.55 6.17
C GLY A 32 2.11 8.86 6.76
N SER A 33 1.02 8.82 7.51
CA SER A 33 0.49 9.99 8.23
C SER A 33 1.44 10.48 9.31
N ILE A 34 2.08 9.55 10.05
CA ILE A 34 3.12 9.89 11.04
C ILE A 34 4.32 10.54 10.35
N THR A 35 4.78 9.98 9.22
CA THR A 35 5.88 10.55 8.43
C THR A 35 5.55 11.97 7.98
N ALA A 36 4.38 12.18 7.37
CA ALA A 36 3.96 13.51 6.93
C ALA A 36 3.87 14.52 8.07
N LEU A 37 3.38 14.12 9.24
CA LEU A 37 3.34 14.97 10.42
C LEU A 37 4.75 15.31 10.93
N ALA A 38 5.65 14.33 10.97
CA ALA A 38 7.03 14.54 11.39
C ALA A 38 7.75 15.52 10.47
N ASP A 39 7.57 15.40 9.15
CA ASP A 39 8.19 16.28 8.16
C ASP A 39 7.69 17.74 8.25
N VAL A 40 6.43 17.93 8.66
CA VAL A 40 5.86 19.27 8.87
C VAL A 40 6.37 19.89 10.18
N LEU A 41 6.48 19.12 11.25
CA LEU A 41 6.87 19.63 12.56
C LEU A 41 8.39 19.74 12.74
N TYR A 42 9.14 18.84 12.10
CA TYR A 42 10.58 18.69 12.25
C TYR A 42 11.22 18.53 10.85
N PRO A 43 11.18 19.56 10.01
CA PRO A 43 11.74 19.49 8.66
C PRO A 43 13.25 19.33 8.69
N SER A 44 13.78 18.41 7.90
CA SER A 44 15.22 18.24 7.70
C SER A 44 15.70 19.10 6.52
N ALA A 45 16.91 19.62 6.58
CA ALA A 45 17.46 20.50 5.52
C ALA A 45 17.83 19.70 4.26
N SER A 46 18.05 18.39 4.37
CA SER A 46 18.37 17.51 3.25
C SER A 46 17.90 16.07 3.52
N PHE A 47 17.81 15.29 2.45
CA PHE A 47 17.53 13.84 2.55
C PHE A 47 18.55 13.12 3.47
N TYR A 48 19.84 13.45 3.34
CA TYR A 48 20.88 12.80 4.13
C TYR A 48 20.76 13.12 5.62
N GLU A 49 20.48 14.36 5.96
CA GLU A 49 20.24 14.78 7.35
C GLU A 49 19.00 14.09 7.91
N GLY A 50 17.87 14.10 7.18
CA GLY A 50 16.66 13.41 7.60
C GLY A 50 16.84 11.92 7.82
N PHE A 51 17.65 11.27 6.99
CA PHE A 51 17.99 9.85 7.17
C PHE A 51 18.83 9.62 8.45
N LEU A 52 19.77 10.50 8.77
CA LEU A 52 20.54 10.39 10.03
C LEU A 52 19.67 10.64 11.26
N ASP A 53 18.78 11.65 11.19
CA ASP A 53 17.85 11.99 12.27
C ASP A 53 16.91 10.84 12.62
N ASP A 54 16.49 10.03 11.64
CA ASP A 54 15.63 8.86 11.85
C ASP A 54 16.29 7.81 12.79
N PHE A 55 17.61 7.76 12.83
CA PHE A 55 18.37 6.82 13.66
C PHE A 55 18.98 7.48 14.91
N ASP A 56 18.94 8.80 15.02
CA ASP A 56 19.49 9.49 16.20
C ASP A 56 18.53 9.34 17.39
N LYS A 57 19.05 8.84 18.52
CA LYS A 57 18.29 8.67 19.76
C LYS A 57 17.89 10.00 20.39
N THR A 58 18.56 11.09 20.04
CA THR A 58 18.27 12.44 20.53
C THR A 58 17.19 13.14 19.70
N SER A 59 16.88 12.64 18.50
CA SER A 59 15.81 13.15 17.67
C SER A 59 14.44 12.91 18.27
N GLU A 60 13.46 13.76 17.90
CA GLU A 60 12.08 13.66 18.34
C GLU A 60 11.46 12.30 17.95
N LEU A 61 10.54 11.82 18.77
CA LEU A 61 9.91 10.50 18.57
C LEU A 61 9.28 10.35 17.19
N LEU A 62 8.59 11.39 16.71
CA LEU A 62 7.92 11.35 15.39
C LEU A 62 8.94 11.21 14.27
N THR A 63 10.08 11.91 14.34
CA THR A 63 11.18 11.80 13.38
C THR A 63 11.69 10.37 13.30
N ARG A 64 11.95 9.75 14.43
CA ARG A 64 12.42 8.35 14.50
C ARG A 64 11.39 7.34 14.02
N LEU A 65 10.10 7.65 14.08
CA LEU A 65 9.03 6.78 13.58
C LEU A 65 8.88 6.83 12.04
N ARG A 66 9.46 7.81 11.34
CA ARG A 66 9.41 7.92 9.87
C ARG A 66 9.92 6.68 9.17
N ILE A 67 10.96 6.01 9.72
CA ILE A 67 11.58 4.82 9.15
C ILE A 67 10.59 3.65 8.96
N PHE A 68 9.51 3.60 9.74
CA PHE A 68 8.54 2.51 9.64
C PHE A 68 7.72 2.58 8.35
N HIS A 69 7.48 3.78 7.80
CA HIS A 69 6.70 3.91 6.57
C HIS A 69 7.36 3.21 5.37
N PRO A 70 8.62 3.46 4.99
CA PRO A 70 9.25 2.76 3.88
C PRO A 70 9.40 1.25 4.13
N ILE A 71 9.56 0.80 5.37
CA ILE A 71 9.62 -0.62 5.70
C ILE A 71 8.26 -1.29 5.44
N VAL A 72 7.19 -0.76 6.02
CA VAL A 72 5.83 -1.33 5.90
C VAL A 72 5.35 -1.27 4.45
N SER A 73 5.57 -0.16 3.74
CA SER A 73 5.18 0.00 2.35
C SER A 73 5.95 -0.94 1.41
N THR A 74 7.22 -1.23 1.70
CA THR A 74 8.01 -2.22 0.96
C THR A 74 7.45 -3.62 1.14
N ILE A 75 7.14 -4.02 2.39
CA ILE A 75 6.52 -5.32 2.68
C ILE A 75 5.18 -5.45 1.97
N LEU A 76 4.31 -4.42 2.04
CA LEU A 76 3.04 -4.38 1.32
C LEU A 76 3.24 -4.54 -0.18
N SER A 77 4.17 -3.80 -0.77
CA SER A 77 4.44 -3.81 -2.22
C SER A 77 4.89 -5.20 -2.70
N ILE A 78 5.78 -5.85 -1.95
CA ILE A 78 6.23 -7.22 -2.24
C ILE A 78 5.06 -8.19 -2.13
N GLY A 79 4.26 -8.10 -1.06
CA GLY A 79 3.09 -8.94 -0.85
C GLY A 79 2.07 -8.83 -1.98
N LEU A 80 1.71 -7.60 -2.37
CA LEU A 80 0.80 -7.33 -3.48
C LEU A 80 1.34 -7.84 -4.82
N TYR A 81 2.64 -7.70 -5.08
CA TYR A 81 3.26 -8.22 -6.29
C TYR A 81 3.20 -9.75 -6.37
N ILE A 82 3.49 -10.44 -5.26
CA ILE A 82 3.39 -11.89 -5.16
C ILE A 82 1.94 -12.33 -5.39
N GLU A 83 0.99 -11.69 -4.70
CA GLU A 83 -0.43 -12.01 -4.84
C GLU A 83 -0.94 -11.73 -6.25
N SER A 84 -0.52 -10.62 -6.89
CA SER A 84 -0.88 -10.32 -8.28
C SER A 84 -0.47 -11.44 -9.25
N LYS A 85 0.71 -12.05 -9.05
CA LYS A 85 1.14 -13.21 -9.83
C LYS A 85 0.26 -14.43 -9.58
N GLN A 86 -0.08 -14.71 -8.32
CA GLN A 86 -0.94 -15.84 -7.96
C GLN A 86 -2.35 -15.69 -8.53
N LEU A 87 -2.92 -14.48 -8.49
CA LEU A 87 -4.23 -14.18 -9.06
C LEU A 87 -4.25 -14.37 -10.58
N HIS A 88 -3.20 -13.94 -11.25
CA HIS A 88 -3.06 -14.16 -12.70
C HIS A 88 -2.94 -15.65 -13.03
N GLN A 89 -2.07 -16.39 -12.34
CA GLN A 89 -1.78 -17.80 -12.63
C GLN A 89 -2.94 -18.74 -12.30
N ARG A 90 -3.64 -18.50 -11.17
CA ARG A 90 -4.68 -19.41 -10.68
C ARG A 90 -6.07 -19.11 -11.22
N PHE A 91 -6.36 -17.82 -11.46
CA PHE A 91 -7.72 -17.36 -11.79
C PHE A 91 -7.80 -16.65 -13.14
N ASN A 92 -6.67 -16.57 -13.87
CA ASN A 92 -6.56 -15.87 -15.16
C ASN A 92 -7.04 -14.40 -15.10
N ILE A 93 -6.86 -13.74 -13.95
CA ILE A 93 -7.23 -12.34 -13.75
C ILE A 93 -6.14 -11.44 -14.33
N ASN A 94 -6.52 -10.41 -15.06
CA ASN A 94 -5.56 -9.41 -15.53
C ASN A 94 -5.14 -8.49 -14.38
N THR A 95 -3.89 -8.62 -13.95
CA THR A 95 -3.31 -7.84 -12.85
C THR A 95 -2.25 -6.82 -13.33
N ASN A 96 -2.16 -6.55 -14.61
CA ASN A 96 -1.12 -5.67 -15.15
C ASN A 96 -1.26 -4.24 -14.63
N PHE A 97 -2.48 -3.73 -14.52
CA PHE A 97 -2.73 -2.41 -13.96
C PHE A 97 -2.35 -2.33 -12.48
N LEU A 98 -2.66 -3.36 -11.68
CA LEU A 98 -2.24 -3.44 -10.29
C LEU A 98 -0.70 -3.40 -10.16
N LYS A 99 0.02 -4.18 -10.99
CA LYS A 99 1.48 -4.17 -11.01
C LYS A 99 2.04 -2.81 -11.39
N PHE A 100 1.46 -2.16 -12.40
CA PHE A 100 1.84 -0.80 -12.79
C PHE A 100 1.71 0.16 -11.60
N LEU A 101 0.59 0.13 -10.87
CA LEU A 101 0.36 0.99 -9.73
C LEU A 101 1.34 0.73 -8.58
N ILE A 102 1.73 -0.53 -8.33
CA ILE A 102 2.75 -0.87 -7.33
C ILE A 102 4.07 -0.14 -7.66
N PHE A 103 4.54 -0.26 -8.90
CA PHE A 103 5.79 0.39 -9.31
C PHE A 103 5.67 1.92 -9.34
N ALA A 104 4.54 2.46 -9.78
CA ALA A 104 4.29 3.90 -9.80
C ALA A 104 4.26 4.49 -8.37
N ALA A 105 3.63 3.80 -7.42
CA ALA A 105 3.59 4.22 -6.02
C ALA A 105 5.00 4.23 -5.39
N ILE A 106 5.81 3.18 -5.65
CA ILE A 106 7.20 3.12 -5.18
C ILE A 106 8.01 4.27 -5.81
N PHE A 107 7.91 4.46 -7.13
CA PHE A 107 8.64 5.51 -7.84
C PHE A 107 8.31 6.90 -7.30
N LEU A 108 7.02 7.20 -7.12
CA LEU A 108 6.58 8.49 -6.56
C LEU A 108 7.04 8.68 -5.12
N GLY A 109 6.98 7.64 -4.28
CA GLY A 109 7.46 7.70 -2.91
C GLY A 109 8.95 8.01 -2.83
N VAL A 110 9.77 7.29 -3.59
CA VAL A 110 11.22 7.52 -3.66
C VAL A 110 11.52 8.93 -4.20
N THR A 111 10.86 9.34 -5.28
CA THR A 111 11.05 10.67 -5.87
C THR A 111 10.66 11.77 -4.87
N ASN A 112 9.58 11.60 -4.13
CA ASN A 112 9.15 12.57 -3.13
C ASN A 112 10.20 12.78 -2.03
N VAL A 113 10.73 11.66 -1.50
CA VAL A 113 11.79 11.72 -0.46
C VAL A 113 13.07 12.37 -1.01
N LEU A 114 13.53 12.00 -2.21
CA LEU A 114 14.72 12.56 -2.83
C LEU A 114 14.58 14.04 -3.21
N SER A 115 13.35 14.52 -3.39
CA SER A 115 13.03 15.93 -3.67
C SER A 115 12.82 16.78 -2.42
N ASN A 116 13.23 16.33 -1.24
CA ASN A 116 12.98 16.98 0.05
C ASN A 116 11.47 17.24 0.30
N ILE A 117 10.65 16.26 -0.01
CA ILE A 117 9.21 16.20 0.31
C ILE A 117 8.44 17.42 -0.25
N VAL A 118 8.30 17.43 -1.57
CA VAL A 118 7.50 18.43 -2.27
C VAL A 118 6.01 18.12 -2.11
N LEU A 119 5.23 19.08 -1.61
CA LEU A 119 3.79 18.91 -1.35
C LEU A 119 3.02 18.29 -2.55
N PHE A 120 3.32 18.75 -3.76
CA PHE A 120 2.68 18.23 -4.97
C PHE A 120 2.95 16.71 -5.18
N LEU A 121 4.20 16.28 -4.99
CA LEU A 121 4.57 14.87 -5.09
C LEU A 121 3.95 14.05 -3.97
N SER A 122 3.82 14.60 -2.76
CA SER A 122 3.17 13.96 -1.63
C SER A 122 1.68 13.70 -1.92
N ILE A 123 0.97 14.67 -2.50
CA ILE A 123 -0.45 14.52 -2.89
C ILE A 123 -0.59 13.45 -3.99
N PHE A 124 0.28 13.46 -5.00
CA PHE A 124 0.25 12.43 -6.06
C PHE A 124 0.57 11.04 -5.53
N HIS A 125 1.54 10.92 -4.62
CA HIS A 125 1.87 9.65 -4.00
C HIS A 125 0.69 9.11 -3.18
N LEU A 126 0.02 9.95 -2.40
CA LEU A 126 -1.17 9.57 -1.65
C LEU A 126 -2.30 9.12 -2.59
N ALA A 127 -2.62 9.90 -3.62
CA ALA A 127 -3.64 9.54 -4.60
C ALA A 127 -3.33 8.20 -5.31
N MET A 128 -2.05 7.94 -5.56
CA MET A 128 -1.60 6.67 -6.15
C MET A 128 -1.76 5.49 -5.18
N ALA A 129 -1.52 5.71 -3.89
CA ALA A 129 -1.74 4.70 -2.86
C ALA A 129 -3.23 4.36 -2.70
N ASP A 130 -4.12 5.36 -2.75
CA ASP A 130 -5.58 5.15 -2.73
C ASP A 130 -6.05 4.39 -3.97
N LEU A 131 -5.56 4.75 -5.16
CA LEU A 131 -5.87 4.06 -6.40
C LEU A 131 -5.38 2.61 -6.39
N LEU A 132 -4.21 2.36 -5.81
CA LEU A 132 -3.65 1.03 -5.61
C LEU A 132 -4.57 0.19 -4.71
N TRP A 133 -5.07 0.75 -3.60
CA TRP A 133 -6.01 0.06 -2.70
C TRP A 133 -7.31 -0.28 -3.42
N ILE A 134 -7.93 0.71 -4.09
CA ILE A 134 -9.19 0.51 -4.83
C ILE A 134 -9.02 -0.58 -5.89
N THR A 135 -7.91 -0.54 -6.64
CA THR A 135 -7.60 -1.54 -7.67
C THR A 135 -7.41 -2.93 -7.06
N TYR A 136 -6.73 -3.03 -5.91
CA TYR A 136 -6.56 -4.30 -5.21
C TYR A 136 -7.90 -4.90 -4.76
N ILE A 137 -8.81 -4.08 -4.19
CA ILE A 137 -10.16 -4.51 -3.84
C ILE A 137 -10.91 -5.01 -5.08
N TYR A 138 -10.85 -4.27 -6.19
CA TYR A 138 -11.52 -4.64 -7.43
C TYR A 138 -11.03 -6.00 -7.97
N VAL A 139 -9.72 -6.20 -8.03
CA VAL A 139 -9.11 -7.48 -8.49
C VAL A 139 -9.47 -8.63 -7.54
N SER A 140 -9.56 -8.37 -6.23
CA SER A 140 -9.98 -9.36 -5.23
C SER A 140 -11.45 -9.76 -5.39
N LEU A 141 -12.33 -8.83 -5.80
CA LEU A 141 -13.72 -9.11 -6.14
C LEU A 141 -13.84 -9.98 -7.40
N ASP A 142 -13.01 -9.75 -8.41
CA ASP A 142 -12.98 -10.60 -9.61
C ASP A 142 -12.57 -12.04 -9.29
N LYS A 143 -11.64 -12.26 -8.36
CA LYS A 143 -11.31 -13.58 -7.83
C LYS A 143 -12.56 -14.29 -7.27
N VAL A 144 -13.38 -13.59 -6.51
CA VAL A 144 -14.60 -14.17 -5.94
C VAL A 144 -15.58 -14.57 -7.03
N LYS A 145 -15.77 -13.74 -8.05
CA LYS A 145 -16.65 -14.07 -9.19
C LYS A 145 -16.20 -15.31 -9.94
N ASN A 146 -14.89 -15.44 -10.20
CA ASN A 146 -14.33 -16.57 -10.93
C ASN A 146 -14.36 -17.90 -10.14
N ASN A 147 -14.57 -17.83 -8.83
CA ASN A 147 -14.73 -19.02 -7.95
C ASN A 147 -16.19 -19.46 -7.79
N LEU A 148 -17.17 -18.69 -8.30
CA LEU A 148 -18.56 -19.10 -8.25
C LEU A 148 -18.85 -20.13 -9.34
N PRO A 149 -19.57 -21.25 -9.04
CA PRO A 149 -19.99 -22.20 -10.06
C PRO A 149 -20.86 -21.48 -11.08
N THR A 150 -20.46 -21.56 -12.35
CA THR A 150 -21.30 -21.15 -13.49
C THR A 150 -22.47 -22.13 -13.56
N ASN A 151 -23.69 -21.63 -13.34
CA ASN A 151 -24.94 -22.38 -13.53
C ASN A 151 -25.17 -22.68 -15.03
#